data_4c32c91aaf1f9725422312d5ddac8242
#
_entry.id   4c32c91aaf1f9725422312d5ddac8242
#
_cell.length_a   1.000
_cell.length_b   1.000
_cell.length_c   1.000
_cell.angle_alpha   90.00
_cell.angle_beta   90.00
_cell.angle_gamma   90.00
#
_symmetry.space_group_name_H-M   'P 1'
#
loop_
_entity.id
_entity.type
_entity.pdbx_description
1 polymer ?
#
loop_
_entity_poly.entity_id
_entity_poly.type
_entity_poly.pdbx_seq_one_letter_code
_entity_poly.pdbx_strand_id
1 'polypeptide(L)'
;HDLMDLLLDKADQPYFTEDEKNMFLDQAIASFINYHYATFDQEQVSRDALMYFTDNLDDLDSDSEDWNNSRMTLPENYVHLIHFRISYDGGPFRAAKIIGTKDFWDLEHSSDPFNKPTETSPYCYVRDPQGATPKIYFRPIATTGSVDAVCIVFRDHHDCFSDDNNNTVREIYQREIIDIAIRKMTGNIEGANIEFQQIEAEQSKSI
;
A
#
# COMPACT_ATOMS: atom_id res chain seq x y z
N HIS A 1 11.77 20.28 0.49
CA HIS A 1 12.92 20.32 1.43
C HIS A 1 12.88 21.57 2.35
N ASP A 2 12.62 22.77 1.82
CA ASP A 2 12.66 24.04 2.59
C ASP A 2 11.76 24.02 3.84
N LEU A 3 10.57 23.41 3.76
CA LEU A 3 9.67 23.31 4.92
C LEU A 3 10.22 22.33 5.96
N MET A 4 10.82 21.22 5.54
CA MET A 4 11.46 20.28 6.47
C MET A 4 12.66 20.91 7.17
N ASP A 5 13.49 21.61 6.43
CA ASP A 5 14.66 22.32 6.99
C ASP A 5 14.24 23.38 7.99
N LEU A 6 13.22 24.17 7.67
CA LEU A 6 12.67 25.17 8.58
C LEU A 6 12.13 24.57 9.89
N LEU A 7 11.51 23.38 9.80
CA LEU A 7 10.94 22.72 10.98
C LEU A 7 12.01 22.00 11.80
N LEU A 8 13.02 21.43 11.15
CA LEU A 8 14.19 20.82 11.80
C LEU A 8 15.08 21.89 12.48
N ASP A 9 15.31 23.03 11.85
CA ASP A 9 16.05 24.16 12.46
C ASP A 9 15.35 24.67 13.73
N LYS A 10 14.02 24.74 13.72
CA LYS A 10 13.25 25.10 14.92
C LYS A 10 13.35 24.10 16.06
N ALA A 11 13.64 22.84 15.75
CA ALA A 11 13.81 21.76 16.71
C ALA A 11 15.25 21.61 17.23
N ASP A 12 16.18 22.49 16.80
CA ASP A 12 17.61 22.47 17.18
C ASP A 12 18.29 21.10 16.86
N GLN A 13 17.90 20.51 15.71
CA GLN A 13 18.28 19.15 15.35
C GLN A 13 19.49 19.12 14.39
N PRO A 14 20.31 18.05 14.41
CA PRO A 14 21.47 17.93 13.55
C PRO A 14 21.08 17.89 12.05
N TYR A 15 22.02 18.30 11.21
CA TYR A 15 21.87 18.31 9.77
C TYR A 15 21.65 16.88 9.24
N PHE A 16 20.54 16.70 8.53
CA PHE A 16 20.29 15.53 7.71
C PHE A 16 20.70 15.81 6.26
N THR A 17 21.32 14.83 5.62
CA THR A 17 21.58 14.86 4.18
C THR A 17 20.29 14.79 3.39
N GLU A 18 20.29 15.21 2.12
CA GLU A 18 19.10 15.10 1.26
C GLU A 18 18.65 13.65 1.10
N ASP A 19 19.58 12.71 0.96
CA ASP A 19 19.27 11.29 0.85
C ASP A 19 18.58 10.74 2.11
N GLU A 20 19.03 11.16 3.30
CA GLU A 20 18.37 10.79 4.55
C GLU A 20 16.97 11.39 4.64
N LYS A 21 16.78 12.65 4.27
CA LYS A 21 15.46 13.29 4.23
C LYS A 21 14.51 12.57 3.27
N ASN A 22 14.99 12.21 2.08
CA ASN A 22 14.23 11.47 1.10
C ASN A 22 13.81 10.09 1.65
N MET A 23 14.73 9.36 2.27
CA MET A 23 14.42 8.08 2.90
C MET A 23 13.33 8.22 3.99
N PHE A 24 13.39 9.25 4.82
CA PHE A 24 12.36 9.47 5.84
C PHE A 24 11.02 9.91 5.24
N LEU A 25 11.03 10.67 4.14
CA LEU A 25 9.81 11.00 3.39
C LEU A 25 9.14 9.75 2.82
N ASP A 26 9.90 8.86 2.17
CA ASP A 26 9.36 7.60 1.64
C ASP A 26 8.78 6.70 2.75
N GLN A 27 9.46 6.63 3.89
CA GLN A 27 8.96 5.92 5.06
C GLN A 27 7.70 6.59 5.65
N ALA A 28 7.61 7.91 5.59
CA ALA A 28 6.44 8.65 6.05
C ALA A 28 5.24 8.41 5.13
N ILE A 29 5.46 8.41 3.80
CA ILE A 29 4.43 8.08 2.81
C ILE A 29 3.87 6.68 3.05
N ALA A 30 4.74 5.68 3.22
CA ALA A 30 4.31 4.32 3.54
C ALA A 30 3.48 4.25 4.83
N SER A 31 3.88 5.01 5.87
CA SER A 31 3.13 5.07 7.13
C SER A 31 1.79 5.79 6.98
N PHE A 32 1.74 6.87 6.20
CA PHE A 32 0.53 7.60 5.85
C PHE A 32 -0.48 6.70 5.12
N ILE A 33 -0.03 5.97 4.11
CA ILE A 33 -0.87 5.03 3.37
C ILE A 33 -1.45 3.97 4.31
N ASN A 34 -0.64 3.34 5.14
CA ASN A 34 -1.10 2.29 6.06
C ASN A 34 -2.08 2.83 7.12
N TYR A 35 -1.86 4.04 7.63
CA TYR A 35 -2.74 4.69 8.60
C TYR A 35 -4.13 4.95 8.02
N HIS A 36 -4.21 5.58 6.86
CA HIS A 36 -5.47 5.90 6.20
C HIS A 36 -6.17 4.65 5.62
N TYR A 37 -5.40 3.64 5.20
CA TYR A 37 -6.00 2.39 4.74
C TYR A 37 -6.73 1.64 5.87
N ALA A 38 -6.23 1.67 7.09
CA ALA A 38 -6.88 1.04 8.23
C ALA A 38 -8.29 1.57 8.51
N THR A 39 -8.59 2.83 8.13
CA THR A 39 -9.90 3.49 8.31
C THR A 39 -10.61 3.77 6.99
N PHE A 40 -10.09 3.28 5.86
CA PHE A 40 -10.56 3.56 4.51
C PHE A 40 -12.06 3.31 4.32
N ASP A 41 -12.56 2.19 4.83
CA ASP A 41 -13.99 1.83 4.68
C ASP A 41 -14.91 2.66 5.57
N GLN A 42 -14.39 3.27 6.63
CA GLN A 42 -15.17 3.94 7.66
C GLN A 42 -15.20 5.45 7.49
N GLU A 43 -14.13 6.05 6.97
CA GLU A 43 -13.94 7.49 6.96
C GLU A 43 -13.77 8.07 5.55
N GLN A 44 -14.56 9.09 5.23
CA GLN A 44 -14.43 9.80 3.95
C GLN A 44 -13.07 10.51 3.84
N VAL A 45 -12.55 11.05 4.95
CA VAL A 45 -11.24 11.72 4.99
C VAL A 45 -10.12 10.79 4.56
N SER A 46 -10.14 9.53 5.00
CA SER A 46 -9.15 8.52 4.62
C SER A 46 -9.24 8.13 3.14
N ARG A 47 -10.45 8.06 2.60
CA ARG A 47 -10.64 7.86 1.15
C ARG A 47 -10.11 9.02 0.33
N ASP A 48 -10.37 10.25 0.75
CA ASP A 48 -9.88 11.46 0.07
C ASP A 48 -8.34 11.57 0.18
N ALA A 49 -7.77 11.16 1.30
CA ALA A 49 -6.32 11.13 1.51
C ALA A 49 -5.61 10.12 0.60
N LEU A 50 -6.22 8.96 0.39
CA LEU A 50 -5.66 7.89 -0.43
C LEU A 50 -6.01 8.00 -1.92
N MET A 51 -6.87 8.93 -2.32
CA MET A 51 -7.30 9.08 -3.71
C MET A 51 -6.12 9.24 -4.68
N TYR A 52 -5.06 9.94 -4.27
CA TYR A 52 -3.85 10.13 -5.07
C TYR A 52 -3.04 8.83 -5.26
N PHE A 53 -3.08 7.95 -4.28
CA PHE A 53 -2.39 6.66 -4.29
C PHE A 53 -3.24 5.53 -4.90
N THR A 54 -4.46 5.84 -5.31
CA THR A 54 -5.37 4.85 -5.92
C THR A 54 -5.06 4.72 -7.40
N ASP A 55 -4.94 3.49 -7.86
CA ASP A 55 -4.78 3.14 -9.26
C ASP A 55 -5.88 2.19 -9.72
N ASN A 56 -6.43 2.45 -10.91
CA ASN A 56 -7.45 1.63 -11.53
C ASN A 56 -6.77 0.74 -12.57
N LEU A 57 -6.87 -0.54 -12.38
CA LEU A 57 -6.38 -1.55 -13.30
C LEU A 57 -7.57 -2.05 -14.12
N ASP A 58 -7.81 -1.38 -15.25
CA ASP A 58 -8.85 -1.75 -16.18
C ASP A 58 -8.33 -2.80 -17.17
N ASP A 59 -9.18 -3.76 -17.50
CA ASP A 59 -9.07 -4.72 -18.60
C ASP A 59 -7.83 -5.63 -18.66
N LEU A 60 -7.93 -6.74 -17.96
CA LEU A 60 -7.32 -7.95 -18.51
C LEU A 60 -8.31 -8.59 -19.47
N ASP A 61 -8.05 -8.47 -20.75
CA ASP A 61 -8.78 -9.19 -21.78
C ASP A 61 -8.70 -10.70 -21.54
N SER A 62 -9.81 -11.38 -21.79
CA SER A 62 -9.94 -12.86 -21.72
C SER A 62 -8.93 -13.62 -22.61
N ASP A 63 -8.29 -12.93 -23.53
CA ASP A 63 -7.28 -13.48 -24.42
C ASP A 63 -5.87 -13.49 -23.81
N SER A 64 -5.69 -12.90 -22.63
CA SER A 64 -4.40 -12.91 -21.93
C SER A 64 -4.09 -14.28 -21.33
N GLU A 65 -2.83 -14.68 -21.37
CA GLU A 65 -2.33 -15.90 -20.71
C GLU A 65 -2.65 -15.92 -19.22
N ASP A 66 -2.78 -14.74 -18.61
CA ASP A 66 -3.13 -14.56 -17.22
C ASP A 66 -4.60 -14.88 -16.91
N TRP A 67 -5.53 -14.63 -17.84
CA TRP A 67 -6.91 -15.04 -17.69
C TRP A 67 -7.06 -16.57 -17.61
N ASN A 68 -6.42 -17.30 -18.54
CA ASN A 68 -6.44 -18.76 -18.55
C ASN A 68 -5.89 -19.38 -17.26
N ASN A 69 -5.03 -18.67 -16.55
CA ASN A 69 -4.50 -19.06 -15.23
C ASN A 69 -5.32 -18.49 -14.05
N SER A 70 -6.42 -17.78 -14.33
CA SER A 70 -7.26 -17.10 -13.31
C SER A 70 -6.47 -16.20 -12.39
N ARG A 71 -5.61 -15.40 -12.97
CA ARG A 71 -4.75 -14.46 -12.25
C ARG A 71 -4.66 -13.13 -12.98
N MET A 72 -4.40 -12.06 -12.23
CA MET A 72 -4.12 -10.72 -12.70
C MET A 72 -2.79 -10.24 -12.10
N THR A 73 -1.93 -9.67 -12.92
CA THR A 73 -0.68 -9.07 -12.45
C THR A 73 -0.96 -7.70 -11.87
N LEU A 74 -0.44 -7.42 -10.67
CA LEU A 74 -0.50 -6.12 -10.01
C LEU A 74 0.73 -5.29 -10.35
N PRO A 75 0.69 -3.96 -10.18
CA PRO A 75 1.86 -3.10 -10.30
C PRO A 75 2.96 -3.50 -9.31
N GLU A 76 4.22 -3.24 -9.67
CA GLU A 76 5.36 -3.54 -8.78
C GLU A 76 5.31 -2.73 -7.47
N ASN A 77 4.75 -1.53 -7.53
CA ASN A 77 4.57 -0.64 -6.38
C ASN A 77 3.22 -0.84 -5.64
N TYR A 78 2.56 -1.98 -5.85
CA TYR A 78 1.32 -2.35 -5.15
C TYR A 78 1.51 -2.39 -3.64
N VAL A 79 0.51 -1.87 -2.90
CA VAL A 79 0.46 -1.91 -1.43
C VAL A 79 -0.78 -2.64 -0.93
N HIS A 80 -1.97 -2.20 -1.33
CA HIS A 80 -3.24 -2.76 -0.87
C HIS A 80 -4.25 -2.90 -2.01
N LEU A 81 -5.05 -3.96 -1.97
CA LEU A 81 -6.20 -4.15 -2.86
C LEU A 81 -7.46 -3.56 -2.20
N ILE A 82 -8.10 -2.59 -2.87
CA ILE A 82 -9.35 -2.00 -2.40
C ILE A 82 -10.53 -2.81 -2.91
N HIS A 83 -10.51 -3.14 -4.21
CA HIS A 83 -11.66 -3.68 -4.90
C HIS A 83 -11.22 -4.58 -6.04
N PHE A 84 -11.93 -5.70 -6.23
CA PHE A 84 -11.75 -6.57 -7.37
C PHE A 84 -13.12 -7.04 -7.88
N ARG A 85 -13.39 -6.87 -9.16
CA ARG A 85 -14.64 -7.27 -9.80
C ARG A 85 -14.36 -8.16 -10.99
N ILE A 86 -15.28 -9.09 -11.23
CA ILE A 86 -15.21 -10.04 -12.34
C ILE A 86 -16.53 -9.99 -13.11
N SER A 87 -16.45 -9.92 -14.42
CA SER A 87 -17.55 -10.14 -15.34
C SER A 87 -17.34 -11.50 -16.01
N TYR A 88 -18.32 -12.36 -15.95
CA TYR A 88 -18.32 -13.68 -16.58
C TYR A 88 -19.16 -13.63 -17.86
N ASP A 89 -18.58 -14.10 -18.96
CA ASP A 89 -19.27 -14.24 -20.27
C ASP A 89 -20.02 -12.99 -20.74
N GLY A 90 -19.45 -11.79 -20.49
CA GLY A 90 -20.06 -10.50 -20.83
C GLY A 90 -21.24 -10.12 -19.94
N GLY A 91 -21.43 -10.82 -18.83
CA GLY A 91 -22.42 -10.50 -17.80
C GLY A 91 -22.04 -9.28 -16.95
N PRO A 92 -22.84 -8.94 -15.94
CA PRO A 92 -22.55 -7.81 -15.06
C PRO A 92 -21.34 -8.10 -14.17
N PHE A 93 -20.54 -7.08 -13.88
CA PHE A 93 -19.45 -7.17 -12.92
C PHE A 93 -19.96 -7.57 -11.53
N ARG A 94 -19.28 -8.53 -10.92
CA ARG A 94 -19.51 -9.01 -9.56
C ARG A 94 -18.32 -8.72 -8.69
N ALA A 95 -18.54 -8.11 -7.54
CA ALA A 95 -17.48 -7.90 -6.55
C ALA A 95 -17.00 -9.25 -6.01
N ALA A 96 -15.70 -9.50 -6.10
CA ALA A 96 -15.09 -10.68 -5.51
C ALA A 96 -14.78 -10.42 -4.03
N LYS A 97 -15.03 -11.43 -3.20
CA LYS A 97 -14.65 -11.38 -1.80
C LYS A 97 -13.14 -11.59 -1.69
N ILE A 98 -12.45 -10.60 -1.13
CA ILE A 98 -11.02 -10.70 -0.83
C ILE A 98 -10.84 -11.57 0.41
N ILE A 99 -10.06 -12.63 0.31
CA ILE A 99 -9.82 -13.58 1.39
C ILE A 99 -8.32 -13.85 1.55
N GLY A 100 -7.93 -14.39 2.70
CA GLY A 100 -6.55 -14.80 2.94
C GLY A 100 -6.15 -16.01 2.10
N THR A 101 -4.87 -16.16 1.82
CA THR A 101 -4.33 -17.29 1.02
C THR A 101 -4.73 -18.65 1.60
N LYS A 102 -4.71 -18.79 2.94
CA LYS A 102 -5.11 -20.04 3.62
C LYS A 102 -6.59 -20.34 3.37
N ASP A 103 -7.45 -19.36 3.59
CA ASP A 103 -8.90 -19.53 3.44
C ASP A 103 -9.27 -19.85 1.99
N PHE A 104 -8.55 -19.28 1.02
CA PHE A 104 -8.75 -19.58 -0.39
C PHE A 104 -8.46 -21.05 -0.72
N TRP A 105 -7.36 -21.61 -0.22
CA TRP A 105 -7.04 -23.02 -0.40
C TRP A 105 -8.05 -23.94 0.28
N ASP A 106 -8.49 -23.59 1.48
CA ASP A 106 -9.49 -24.36 2.23
C ASP A 106 -10.84 -24.36 1.48
N LEU A 107 -11.25 -23.24 0.90
CA LEU A 107 -12.48 -23.12 0.11
C LEU A 107 -12.40 -23.86 -1.23
N GLU A 108 -11.25 -23.79 -1.93
CA GLU A 108 -11.05 -24.48 -3.21
C GLU A 108 -11.14 -26.02 -3.06
N HIS A 109 -10.65 -26.54 -1.93
CA HIS A 109 -10.65 -27.97 -1.64
C HIS A 109 -11.83 -28.43 -0.77
N SER A 110 -12.72 -27.51 -0.38
CA SER A 110 -13.91 -27.84 0.40
C SER A 110 -14.84 -28.80 -0.36
N SER A 111 -15.32 -29.81 0.33
CA SER A 111 -16.38 -30.69 -0.17
C SER A 111 -17.78 -30.05 -0.03
N ASP A 112 -17.90 -28.95 0.71
CA ASP A 112 -19.16 -28.25 0.91
C ASP A 112 -19.51 -27.37 -0.29
N PRO A 113 -20.60 -27.69 -1.03
CA PRO A 113 -20.98 -26.92 -2.21
C PRO A 113 -21.43 -25.50 -1.90
N PHE A 114 -21.85 -25.20 -0.66
CA PHE A 114 -22.28 -23.86 -0.25
C PHE A 114 -21.10 -22.90 -0.01
N ASN A 115 -19.91 -23.42 0.22
CA ASN A 115 -18.70 -22.64 0.44
C ASN A 115 -17.83 -22.46 -0.82
N LYS A 116 -18.20 -23.14 -1.91
CA LYS A 116 -17.44 -23.00 -3.17
C LYS A 116 -17.69 -21.65 -3.82
N PRO A 117 -16.65 -21.05 -4.43
CA PRO A 117 -16.84 -19.85 -5.23
C PRO A 117 -17.74 -20.13 -6.43
N THR A 118 -18.63 -19.18 -6.70
CA THR A 118 -19.56 -19.22 -7.84
C THR A 118 -19.45 -17.92 -8.62
N GLU A 119 -19.94 -17.88 -9.85
CA GLU A 119 -19.96 -16.65 -10.67
C GLU A 119 -20.76 -15.51 -10.01
N THR A 120 -21.73 -15.84 -9.16
CA THR A 120 -22.51 -14.86 -8.39
C THR A 120 -21.82 -14.42 -7.10
N SER A 121 -20.88 -15.21 -6.60
CA SER A 121 -20.10 -14.97 -5.39
C SER A 121 -18.65 -15.39 -5.60
N PRO A 122 -17.90 -14.63 -6.42
CA PRO A 122 -16.49 -14.93 -6.67
C PRO A 122 -15.62 -14.58 -5.47
N TYR A 123 -14.49 -15.27 -5.35
CA TYR A 123 -13.45 -14.99 -4.35
C TYR A 123 -12.12 -14.67 -5.04
N CYS A 124 -11.33 -13.83 -4.39
CA CYS A 124 -9.96 -13.57 -4.81
C CYS A 124 -9.00 -13.50 -3.63
N TYR A 125 -7.73 -13.71 -3.89
CA TYR A 125 -6.66 -13.46 -2.94
C TYR A 125 -5.44 -12.88 -3.66
N VAL A 126 -4.66 -12.10 -2.94
CA VAL A 126 -3.39 -11.59 -3.44
C VAL A 126 -2.26 -12.49 -2.96
N ARG A 127 -1.39 -12.85 -3.87
CA ARG A 127 -0.14 -13.53 -3.56
C ARG A 127 1.03 -12.63 -3.99
N ASP A 128 1.85 -12.32 -3.02
CA ASP A 128 3.12 -11.64 -3.21
C ASP A 128 4.27 -12.65 -2.98
N PRO A 129 4.72 -13.35 -4.02
CA PRO A 129 5.87 -14.22 -3.91
C PRO A 129 7.13 -13.37 -3.82
N GLN A 130 7.95 -13.57 -2.79
CA GLN A 130 9.22 -12.87 -2.61
C GLN A 130 10.03 -12.84 -3.91
N GLY A 131 10.30 -11.63 -4.42
CA GLY A 131 11.10 -11.40 -5.62
C GLY A 131 10.37 -11.60 -6.96
N ALA A 132 9.05 -11.70 -6.96
CA ALA A 132 8.24 -11.71 -8.17
C ALA A 132 7.09 -10.69 -8.07
N THR A 133 6.59 -10.22 -9.22
CA THR A 133 5.47 -9.29 -9.29
C THR A 133 4.23 -9.87 -8.58
N PRO A 134 3.58 -9.11 -7.67
CA PRO A 134 2.39 -9.57 -6.96
C PRO A 134 1.24 -9.84 -7.93
N LYS A 135 0.41 -10.84 -7.61
CA LYS A 135 -0.71 -11.27 -8.47
C LYS A 135 -1.97 -11.50 -7.66
N ILE A 136 -3.11 -11.14 -8.25
CA ILE A 136 -4.44 -11.53 -7.77
C ILE A 136 -4.80 -12.87 -8.41
N TYR A 137 -5.21 -13.83 -7.61
CA TYR A 137 -5.82 -15.08 -8.06
C TYR A 137 -7.30 -15.06 -7.75
N PHE A 138 -8.13 -15.56 -8.66
CA PHE A 138 -9.58 -15.52 -8.52
C PHE A 138 -10.27 -16.83 -8.89
N ARG A 139 -11.46 -17.05 -8.35
CA ARG A 139 -12.33 -18.20 -8.61
C ARG A 139 -13.81 -17.75 -8.63
N PRO A 140 -14.69 -18.44 -9.40
CA PRO A 140 -14.36 -19.54 -10.30
C PRO A 140 -13.57 -19.08 -11.54
N ILE A 141 -13.01 -20.05 -12.25
CA ILE A 141 -12.37 -19.82 -13.55
C ILE A 141 -13.48 -19.65 -14.58
N ALA A 142 -13.43 -18.58 -15.37
CA ALA A 142 -14.32 -18.39 -16.51
C ALA A 142 -13.59 -18.72 -17.81
N THR A 143 -14.33 -19.16 -18.79
CA THR A 143 -13.80 -19.35 -20.16
C THR A 143 -13.62 -18.03 -20.88
N THR A 144 -14.50 -17.07 -20.62
CA THR A 144 -14.47 -15.70 -21.14
C THR A 144 -14.91 -14.71 -20.08
N GLY A 145 -14.45 -13.48 -20.17
CA GLY A 145 -14.85 -12.43 -19.24
C GLY A 145 -13.85 -11.27 -19.15
N SER A 146 -14.05 -10.42 -18.18
CA SER A 146 -13.15 -9.30 -17.86
C SER A 146 -13.02 -9.11 -16.37
N VAL A 147 -11.92 -8.53 -15.93
CA VAL A 147 -11.66 -8.18 -14.55
C VAL A 147 -11.34 -6.70 -14.43
N ASP A 148 -11.65 -6.15 -13.27
CA ASP A 148 -11.39 -4.77 -12.91
C ASP A 148 -10.91 -4.76 -11.45
N ALA A 149 -9.82 -4.07 -11.20
CA ALA A 149 -9.24 -3.94 -9.87
C ALA A 149 -8.93 -2.48 -9.54
N VAL A 150 -9.16 -2.13 -8.30
CA VAL A 150 -8.73 -0.86 -7.72
C VAL A 150 -7.76 -1.17 -6.60
N CYS A 151 -6.56 -0.63 -6.68
CA CYS A 151 -5.53 -0.86 -5.69
C CYS A 151 -4.89 0.45 -5.22
N ILE A 152 -4.23 0.38 -4.07
CA ILE A 152 -3.35 1.43 -3.58
C ILE A 152 -1.94 1.05 -3.99
N VAL A 153 -1.24 2.02 -4.59
CA VAL A 153 0.15 1.91 -5.02
C VAL A 153 1.02 2.86 -4.21
N PHE A 154 2.25 2.45 -3.96
CA PHE A 154 3.24 3.34 -3.39
C PHE A 154 3.73 4.32 -4.48
N ARG A 155 3.78 5.60 -4.14
CA ARG A 155 4.41 6.66 -4.93
C ARG A 155 5.51 7.26 -4.08
N ASP A 156 6.67 7.47 -4.66
CA ASP A 156 7.80 8.03 -3.95
C ASP A 156 7.62 9.53 -3.66
N HIS A 157 8.56 10.11 -2.92
CA HIS A 157 8.52 11.52 -2.58
C HIS A 157 8.59 12.44 -3.80
N HIS A 158 9.26 12.04 -4.89
CA HIS A 158 9.29 12.83 -6.12
C HIS A 158 7.91 12.98 -6.73
N ASP A 159 7.16 11.88 -6.84
CA ASP A 159 5.80 11.90 -7.35
C ASP A 159 4.85 12.68 -6.43
N CYS A 160 5.01 12.54 -5.10
CA CYS A 160 4.11 13.16 -4.12
C CYS A 160 4.28 14.68 -3.99
N PHE A 161 5.48 15.21 -4.23
CA PHE A 161 5.84 16.62 -4.01
C PHE A 161 6.27 17.34 -5.30
N SER A 162 6.03 16.77 -6.47
CA SER A 162 6.30 17.41 -7.77
C SER A 162 5.43 18.65 -7.96
N ASP A 163 5.98 19.69 -8.60
CA ASP A 163 5.24 20.91 -8.98
C ASP A 163 4.33 20.72 -10.20
N ASP A 164 4.31 19.56 -10.82
CA ASP A 164 3.45 19.24 -11.96
C ASP A 164 1.99 19.12 -11.53
N ASN A 165 1.23 20.17 -11.79
CA ASN A 165 -0.11 20.51 -11.30
C ASN A 165 -1.23 19.47 -11.49
N ASN A 166 -0.97 18.30 -12.05
CA ASN A 166 -2.04 17.33 -12.38
C ASN A 166 -2.03 16.03 -11.57
N ASN A 167 -0.99 15.76 -10.78
CA ASN A 167 -0.84 14.46 -10.11
C ASN A 167 -0.15 14.53 -8.75
N THR A 168 -0.27 15.62 -8.02
CA THR A 168 0.37 15.79 -6.71
C THR A 168 -0.62 15.56 -5.56
N VAL A 169 -0.10 15.05 -4.46
CA VAL A 169 -0.84 14.97 -3.18
C VAL A 169 -1.28 16.36 -2.77
N ARG A 170 -2.51 16.53 -2.30
CA ARG A 170 -3.01 17.83 -1.83
C ARG A 170 -2.13 18.39 -0.73
N GLU A 171 -1.91 19.70 -0.71
CA GLU A 171 -1.02 20.37 0.24
C GLU A 171 -1.30 20.01 1.72
N ILE A 172 -2.56 19.81 2.09
CA ILE A 172 -2.93 19.39 3.45
C ILE A 172 -2.33 18.04 3.82
N TYR A 173 -2.32 17.09 2.89
CA TYR A 173 -1.75 15.76 3.11
C TYR A 173 -0.23 15.74 2.97
N GLN A 174 0.33 16.61 2.13
CA GLN A 174 1.79 16.82 2.08
C GLN A 174 2.33 17.26 3.45
N ARG A 175 1.64 18.18 4.12
CA ARG A 175 2.00 18.62 5.48
C ARG A 175 1.94 17.48 6.48
N GLU A 176 0.91 16.65 6.42
CA GLU A 176 0.79 15.47 7.28
C GLU A 176 1.93 14.48 7.08
N ILE A 177 2.28 14.19 5.82
CA ILE A 177 3.43 13.33 5.48
C ILE A 177 4.74 13.92 6.03
N ILE A 178 4.95 15.24 5.86
CA ILE A 178 6.14 15.94 6.38
C ILE A 178 6.19 15.84 7.90
N ASP A 179 5.08 16.05 8.61
CA ASP A 179 5.01 15.91 10.06
C ASP A 179 5.34 14.50 10.53
N ILE A 180 4.90 13.47 9.81
CA ILE A 180 5.27 12.06 10.08
C ILE A 180 6.78 11.87 9.88
N ALA A 181 7.35 12.40 8.78
CA ALA A 181 8.78 12.29 8.49
C ALA A 181 9.63 12.94 9.60
N ILE A 182 9.27 14.16 10.02
CA ILE A 182 9.98 14.87 11.09
C ILE A 182 9.93 14.09 12.41
N ARG A 183 8.76 13.53 12.78
CA ARG A 183 8.65 12.70 13.98
C ARG A 183 9.54 11.46 13.92
N LYS A 184 9.67 10.84 12.75
CA LYS A 184 10.58 9.70 12.56
C LYS A 184 12.05 10.10 12.67
N MET A 185 12.43 11.25 12.09
CA MET A 185 13.77 11.81 12.19
C MET A 185 14.14 12.13 13.64
N THR A 186 13.28 12.86 14.35
CA THR A 186 13.50 13.23 15.75
C THR A 186 13.50 12.02 16.69
N GLY A 187 12.59 11.08 16.49
CA GLY A 187 12.52 9.84 17.27
C GLY A 187 13.77 8.95 17.13
N ASN A 188 14.37 8.89 15.93
CA ASN A 188 15.64 8.19 15.73
C ASN A 188 16.80 8.82 16.49
N ILE A 189 16.84 10.16 16.60
CA ILE A 189 17.86 10.89 17.35
C ILE A 189 17.71 10.65 18.85
N GLU A 190 16.47 10.70 19.35
CA GLU A 190 16.20 10.42 20.77
C GLU A 190 16.58 8.99 21.13
N GLY A 191 16.27 8.01 20.26
CA GLY A 191 16.68 6.62 20.45
C GLY A 191 18.20 6.45 20.48
N ALA A 192 18.93 7.05 19.55
CA ALA A 192 20.38 7.01 19.51
C ALA A 192 21.01 7.68 20.74
N ASN A 193 20.47 8.81 21.21
CA ASN A 193 20.95 9.49 22.41
C ASN A 193 20.73 8.65 23.69
N ILE A 194 19.62 7.92 23.79
CA ILE A 194 19.36 7.02 24.92
C ILE A 194 20.35 5.85 24.92
N GLU A 195 20.62 5.24 23.79
CA GLU A 195 21.63 4.18 23.67
C GLU A 195 23.03 4.68 24.04
N PHE A 196 23.43 5.88 23.59
CA PHE A 196 24.72 6.48 23.93
C PHE A 196 24.85 6.74 25.44
N GLN A 197 23.81 7.27 26.07
CA GLN A 197 23.80 7.48 27.51
C GLN A 197 23.85 6.18 28.31
N GLN A 198 23.22 5.12 27.82
CA GLN A 198 23.31 3.80 28.45
C GLN A 198 24.71 3.20 28.37
N ILE A 199 25.36 3.33 27.22
CA ILE A 199 26.77 2.85 27.02
C ILE A 199 27.72 3.64 27.94
N GLU A 200 27.59 4.97 28.02
CA GLU A 200 28.41 5.79 28.94
C GLU A 200 28.19 5.42 30.41
N ALA A 201 26.91 5.17 30.78
CA ALA A 201 26.56 4.76 32.14
C ALA A 201 27.09 3.37 32.50
N GLU A 202 27.19 2.45 31.55
CA GLU A 202 27.82 1.12 31.75
C GLU A 202 29.34 1.20 31.85
N GLN A 203 29.96 2.02 31.01
CA GLN A 203 31.42 2.23 31.06
C GLN A 203 31.86 2.91 32.36
N SER A 204 31.06 3.82 32.88
CA SER A 204 31.37 4.50 34.17
C SER A 204 31.22 3.60 35.41
N LYS A 205 30.50 2.47 35.29
CA LYS A 205 30.35 1.46 36.36
C LYS A 205 31.47 0.43 36.40
N SER A 206 32.32 0.40 35.34
CA SER A 206 33.41 -0.58 35.20
C SER A 206 34.77 -0.04 35.63
N ILE A 207 34.83 1.18 36.18
CA ILE A 207 35.98 1.82 36.80
C ILE A 207 35.75 1.85 38.32
#